data_83af0a3c35260a40f040293f8a1c9807
#
_entry.id   83af0a3c35260a40f040293f8a1c9807
#
_cell.length_a   1.000
_cell.length_b   1.000
_cell.length_c   1.000
_cell.angle_alpha   90.00
_cell.angle_beta   90.00
_cell.angle_gamma   90.00
#
_symmetry.space_group_name_H-M   'P 1'
#
loop_
_entity.id
_entity.type
_entity.pdbx_description
1 polymer ?
#
loop_
_entity_poly.entity_id
_entity_poly.type
_entity_poly.pdbx_seq_one_letter_code
_entity_poly.pdbx_strand_id
1 'polypeptide(L)'
;MVIFDSSTIILLSKIDMLDIFISHFHGKVLIPEKVKAEICTGGREETPLIVKLIEDKKILVSKAMNSPLTRKLMEDFTIDAGEAEVLTVALQEKAFLVATDDKNTIRACKMLKIDFTTAIAILIRAFEKKLVDKEEALIKLQKLGAVARYKETIIEDAKKQIERR
;
A
#
# COMPACT_ATOMS: atom_id res chain seq x y z
N MET A 1 -0.66 13.02 -2.32
CA MET A 1 -1.78 12.10 -2.01
C MET A 1 -1.42 10.69 -2.47
N VAL A 2 -1.58 9.73 -1.60
CA VAL A 2 -1.37 8.31 -1.89
C VAL A 2 -2.65 7.54 -1.59
N ILE A 3 -3.01 6.60 -2.47
CA ILE A 3 -4.16 5.70 -2.30
C ILE A 3 -3.62 4.30 -2.03
N PHE A 4 -4.04 3.70 -0.93
CA PHE A 4 -3.62 2.33 -0.55
C PHE A 4 -4.66 1.29 -0.91
N ASP A 5 -4.20 0.15 -1.39
CA ASP A 5 -5.03 -1.06 -1.40
C ASP A 5 -4.95 -1.75 -0.02
N SER A 6 -5.85 -2.72 0.22
CA SER A 6 -5.94 -3.38 1.53
C SER A 6 -4.69 -4.21 1.85
N SER A 7 -4.16 -4.95 0.87
CA SER A 7 -3.02 -5.82 1.10
C SER A 7 -1.77 -5.06 1.50
N THR A 8 -1.49 -3.95 0.85
CA THR A 8 -0.28 -3.15 1.13
C THR A 8 -0.36 -2.47 2.49
N ILE A 9 -1.51 -1.89 2.85
CA ILE A 9 -1.66 -1.26 4.16
C ILE A 9 -1.53 -2.30 5.29
N ILE A 10 -2.08 -3.50 5.08
CA ILE A 10 -1.95 -4.61 6.03
C ILE A 10 -0.48 -5.07 6.15
N LEU A 11 0.22 -5.22 5.03
CA LEU A 11 1.64 -5.61 5.05
C LEU A 11 2.50 -4.59 5.82
N LEU A 12 2.28 -3.30 5.58
CA LEU A 12 3.01 -2.25 6.31
C LEU A 12 2.70 -2.31 7.81
N SER A 13 1.46 -2.59 8.18
CA SER A 13 1.09 -2.76 9.59
C SER A 13 1.79 -3.98 10.21
N LYS A 14 1.86 -5.09 9.48
CA LYS A 14 2.51 -6.33 9.96
C LYS A 14 4.00 -6.16 10.25
N ILE A 15 4.69 -5.29 9.52
CA ILE A 15 6.11 -5.04 9.71
C ILE A 15 6.39 -3.77 10.52
N ASP A 16 5.37 -3.23 11.18
CA ASP A 16 5.46 -2.02 12.01
C ASP A 16 6.01 -0.79 11.24
N MET A 17 5.59 -0.66 9.98
CA MET A 17 5.99 0.47 9.12
C MET A 17 4.88 1.48 8.88
N LEU A 18 3.61 1.12 9.14
CA LEU A 18 2.49 1.99 8.78
C LEU A 18 2.53 3.33 9.52
N ASP A 19 2.76 3.30 10.83
CA ASP A 19 2.87 4.52 11.63
C ASP A 19 4.03 5.40 11.16
N ILE A 20 5.18 4.80 10.88
CA ILE A 20 6.37 5.51 10.40
C ILE A 20 6.07 6.17 9.06
N PHE A 21 5.44 5.44 8.14
CA PHE A 21 5.06 5.98 6.84
C PHE A 21 4.11 7.17 6.99
N ILE A 22 3.03 7.00 7.75
CA ILE A 22 2.00 8.04 7.90
C ILE A 22 2.56 9.27 8.59
N SER A 23 3.41 9.11 9.61
CA SER A 23 4.01 10.22 10.36
C SER A 23 4.95 11.07 9.51
N HIS A 24 5.56 10.50 8.47
CA HIS A 24 6.56 11.18 7.66
C HIS A 24 6.13 11.46 6.22
N PHE A 25 4.93 11.01 5.82
CA PHE A 25 4.41 11.28 4.49
C PHE A 25 3.80 12.68 4.42
N HIS A 26 4.32 13.50 3.52
CA HIS A 26 3.81 14.86 3.30
C HIS A 26 2.67 14.83 2.28
N GLY A 27 1.46 14.68 2.78
CA GLY A 27 0.28 14.63 1.95
C GLY A 27 -0.81 13.77 2.58
N LYS A 28 -1.91 13.61 1.86
CA LYS A 28 -3.05 12.83 2.33
C LYS A 28 -2.85 11.35 2.01
N VAL A 29 -3.21 10.51 2.97
CA VAL A 29 -3.29 9.05 2.81
C VAL A 29 -4.76 8.67 2.73
N LEU A 30 -5.17 8.06 1.61
CA LEU A 30 -6.55 7.69 1.36
C LEU A 30 -6.70 6.19 1.14
N ILE A 31 -7.88 5.69 1.51
CA ILE A 31 -8.34 4.35 1.13
C ILE A 31 -9.77 4.47 0.59
N PRO A 32 -10.15 3.67 -0.42
CA PRO A 32 -11.55 3.59 -0.85
C PRO A 32 -12.45 2.96 0.22
N GLU A 33 -13.75 3.19 0.13
CA GLU A 33 -14.74 2.58 1.03
C GLU A 33 -14.67 1.06 1.03
N LYS A 34 -14.47 0.44 -0.15
CA LYS A 34 -14.36 -1.01 -0.26
C LYS A 34 -13.13 -1.56 0.46
N VAL A 35 -12.02 -0.85 0.40
CA VAL A 35 -10.79 -1.21 1.13
C VAL A 35 -11.03 -1.14 2.64
N LYS A 36 -11.70 -0.08 3.11
CA LYS A 36 -12.09 0.03 4.52
C LYS A 36 -12.95 -1.16 4.94
N ALA A 37 -13.94 -1.52 4.13
CA ALA A 37 -14.81 -2.66 4.43
C ALA A 37 -14.02 -3.97 4.53
N GLU A 38 -13.11 -4.23 3.62
CA GLU A 38 -12.25 -5.42 3.62
C GLU A 38 -11.39 -5.49 4.88
N ILE A 39 -10.80 -4.39 5.30
CA ILE A 39 -9.99 -4.31 6.50
C ILE A 39 -10.84 -4.56 7.76
N CYS A 40 -12.01 -3.92 7.85
CA CYS A 40 -12.86 -3.99 9.03
C CYS A 40 -13.56 -5.34 9.19
N THR A 41 -13.84 -6.07 8.12
CA THR A 41 -14.53 -7.36 8.16
C THR A 41 -13.61 -8.56 8.34
N GLY A 42 -12.30 -8.37 8.19
CA GLY A 42 -11.33 -9.47 8.19
C GLY A 42 -10.99 -10.06 9.56
N GLY A 43 -11.33 -9.39 10.66
CA GLY A 43 -10.98 -9.84 12.02
C GLY A 43 -9.49 -9.99 12.24
N ARG A 44 -8.67 -9.19 11.59
CA ARG A 44 -7.21 -9.27 11.61
C ARG A 44 -6.63 -8.57 12.83
N GLU A 45 -5.44 -8.98 13.24
CA GLU A 45 -4.70 -8.33 14.34
C GLU A 45 -4.38 -6.87 14.02
N GLU A 46 -4.19 -6.53 12.74
CA GLU A 46 -3.84 -5.19 12.28
C GLU A 46 -5.05 -4.23 12.24
N THR A 47 -6.27 -4.76 12.23
CA THR A 47 -7.49 -3.96 12.08
C THR A 47 -7.62 -2.86 13.13
N PRO A 48 -7.41 -3.09 14.45
CA PRO A 48 -7.56 -2.03 15.45
C PRO A 48 -6.66 -0.82 15.21
N LEU A 49 -5.40 -1.03 14.82
CA LEU A 49 -4.48 0.07 14.52
C LEU A 49 -4.97 0.89 13.32
N ILE A 50 -5.38 0.21 12.25
CA ILE A 50 -5.83 0.89 11.04
C ILE A 50 -7.12 1.66 11.31
N VAL A 51 -8.07 1.07 12.03
CA VAL A 51 -9.32 1.74 12.43
C VAL A 51 -9.03 3.00 13.24
N LYS A 52 -8.09 2.93 14.17
CA LYS A 52 -7.71 4.10 14.97
C LYS A 52 -7.12 5.21 14.08
N LEU A 53 -6.29 4.86 13.11
CA LEU A 53 -5.74 5.84 12.16
C LEU A 53 -6.85 6.49 11.32
N ILE A 54 -7.89 5.75 10.98
CA ILE A 54 -9.06 6.29 10.27
C ILE A 54 -9.84 7.24 11.20
N GLU A 55 -10.11 6.84 12.45
CA GLU A 55 -10.80 7.66 13.44
C GLU A 55 -10.06 8.97 13.72
N ASP A 56 -8.73 8.90 13.81
CA ASP A 56 -7.86 10.07 14.03
C ASP A 56 -7.66 10.91 12.75
N LYS A 57 -8.33 10.54 11.66
CA LYS A 57 -8.25 11.22 10.34
C LYS A 57 -6.83 11.27 9.76
N LYS A 58 -5.99 10.34 10.15
CA LYS A 58 -4.65 10.15 9.55
C LYS A 58 -4.74 9.34 8.26
N ILE A 59 -5.76 8.50 8.15
CA ILE A 59 -6.15 7.82 6.92
C ILE A 59 -7.57 8.29 6.60
N LEU A 60 -7.75 8.84 5.42
CA LEU A 60 -9.05 9.32 4.96
C LEU A 60 -9.72 8.25 4.09
N VAL A 61 -11.05 8.16 4.19
CA VAL A 61 -11.84 7.24 3.36
C VAL A 61 -12.49 8.04 2.25
N SER A 62 -12.33 7.59 1.01
CA SER A 62 -12.89 8.24 -0.17
C SER A 62 -13.82 7.29 -0.90
N LYS A 63 -14.93 7.83 -1.42
CA LYS A 63 -15.89 7.08 -2.20
C LYS A 63 -15.51 7.11 -3.67
N ALA A 64 -15.52 5.93 -4.31
CA ALA A 64 -15.37 5.83 -5.76
C ALA A 64 -16.70 6.27 -6.41
N MET A 65 -16.70 7.41 -7.13
CA MET A 65 -17.91 8.03 -7.68
C MET A 65 -18.30 7.48 -9.05
N ASN A 66 -17.37 6.88 -9.78
CA ASN A 66 -17.61 6.38 -11.13
C ASN A 66 -17.72 4.85 -11.15
N SER A 67 -18.92 4.34 -10.85
CA SER A 67 -19.16 2.89 -10.84
C SER A 67 -18.97 2.22 -12.20
N PRO A 68 -19.36 2.81 -13.35
CA PRO A 68 -19.04 2.23 -14.66
C PRO A 68 -17.54 2.08 -14.90
N LEU A 69 -16.74 3.06 -14.51
CA LEU A 69 -15.27 2.97 -14.62
C LEU A 69 -14.73 1.86 -13.75
N THR A 70 -15.18 1.74 -12.49
CA THR A 70 -14.76 0.68 -11.58
C THR A 70 -15.02 -0.70 -12.17
N ARG A 71 -16.22 -0.92 -12.73
CA ARG A 71 -16.55 -2.20 -13.38
C ARG A 71 -15.67 -2.49 -14.59
N LYS A 72 -15.43 -1.46 -15.41
CA LYS A 72 -14.56 -1.59 -16.58
C LYS A 72 -13.13 -1.97 -16.18
N LEU A 73 -12.59 -1.36 -15.14
CA LEU A 73 -11.25 -1.68 -14.64
C LEU A 73 -11.17 -3.12 -14.13
N MET A 74 -12.20 -3.60 -13.44
CA MET A 74 -12.27 -5.01 -13.01
C MET A 74 -12.18 -5.96 -14.19
N GLU A 75 -12.90 -5.70 -15.25
CA GLU A 75 -12.93 -6.54 -16.45
C GLU A 75 -11.62 -6.46 -17.24
N ASP A 76 -11.15 -5.24 -17.53
CA ASP A 76 -9.97 -5.01 -18.37
C ASP A 76 -8.67 -5.53 -17.75
N PHE A 77 -8.55 -5.50 -16.43
CA PHE A 77 -7.33 -5.85 -15.73
C PHE A 77 -7.43 -7.10 -14.87
N THR A 78 -8.58 -7.73 -14.81
CA THR A 78 -8.81 -8.92 -13.97
C THR A 78 -8.41 -8.65 -12.52
N ILE A 79 -9.00 -7.60 -11.95
CA ILE A 79 -8.79 -7.19 -10.55
C ILE A 79 -10.13 -7.21 -9.82
N ASP A 80 -10.08 -7.29 -8.49
CA ASP A 80 -11.28 -7.30 -7.68
C ASP A 80 -11.87 -5.89 -7.48
N ALA A 81 -13.01 -5.81 -6.80
CA ALA A 81 -13.71 -4.55 -6.58
C ALA A 81 -12.87 -3.56 -5.75
N GLY A 82 -12.17 -4.04 -4.73
CA GLY A 82 -11.34 -3.17 -3.89
C GLY A 82 -10.18 -2.56 -4.67
N GLU A 83 -9.48 -3.38 -5.45
CA GLU A 83 -8.38 -2.95 -6.31
C GLU A 83 -8.86 -1.97 -7.39
N ALA A 84 -10.02 -2.23 -7.99
CA ALA A 84 -10.60 -1.35 -8.99
C ALA A 84 -11.03 -0.02 -8.38
N GLU A 85 -11.56 0.00 -7.16
CA GLU A 85 -11.86 1.26 -6.46
C GLU A 85 -10.62 2.08 -6.16
N VAL A 86 -9.51 1.42 -5.82
CA VAL A 86 -8.21 2.12 -5.63
C VAL A 86 -7.86 2.92 -6.89
N LEU A 87 -7.93 2.28 -8.05
CA LEU A 87 -7.63 2.95 -9.33
C LEU A 87 -8.65 4.03 -9.67
N THR A 88 -9.94 3.77 -9.43
CA THR A 88 -11.00 4.75 -9.68
C THR A 88 -10.80 6.00 -8.83
N VAL A 89 -10.53 5.84 -7.53
CA VAL A 89 -10.28 6.96 -6.62
C VAL A 89 -8.99 7.68 -7.01
N ALA A 90 -7.94 6.95 -7.41
CA ALA A 90 -6.69 7.57 -7.85
C ALA A 90 -6.92 8.50 -9.06
N LEU A 91 -7.69 8.06 -10.03
CA LEU A 91 -8.03 8.87 -11.20
C LEU A 91 -8.95 10.04 -10.83
N GLN A 92 -9.93 9.79 -9.98
CA GLN A 92 -10.90 10.80 -9.51
C GLN A 92 -10.21 11.93 -8.74
N GLU A 93 -9.32 11.59 -7.82
CA GLU A 93 -8.64 12.54 -6.94
C GLU A 93 -7.32 13.06 -7.55
N LYS A 94 -6.95 12.57 -8.73
CA LYS A 94 -5.67 12.89 -9.35
C LYS A 94 -4.51 12.62 -8.40
N ALA A 95 -4.56 11.45 -7.72
CA ALA A 95 -3.53 11.04 -6.79
C ALA A 95 -2.22 10.82 -7.53
N PHE A 96 -1.10 11.25 -6.93
CA PHE A 96 0.18 11.05 -7.58
C PHE A 96 0.74 9.64 -7.39
N LEU A 97 0.21 8.87 -6.42
CA LEU A 97 0.78 7.58 -6.05
C LEU A 97 -0.29 6.58 -5.61
N VAL A 98 -0.18 5.36 -6.11
CA VAL A 98 -0.95 4.21 -5.65
C VAL A 98 -0.01 3.24 -4.94
N ALA A 99 -0.36 2.82 -3.73
CA ALA A 99 0.40 1.82 -2.97
C ALA A 99 -0.27 0.46 -3.11
N THR A 100 0.32 -0.43 -3.88
CA THR A 100 -0.21 -1.76 -4.18
C THR A 100 0.91 -2.76 -4.40
N ASP A 101 0.68 -4.02 -3.99
CA ASP A 101 1.57 -5.15 -4.26
C ASP A 101 0.94 -6.15 -5.23
N ASP A 102 -0.28 -5.89 -5.69
CA ASP A 102 -0.98 -6.76 -6.63
C ASP A 102 -0.45 -6.58 -8.06
N LYS A 103 -0.04 -7.70 -8.69
CA LYS A 103 0.55 -7.67 -10.03
C LYS A 103 -0.36 -7.08 -11.10
N ASN A 104 -1.65 -7.42 -11.05
CA ASN A 104 -2.61 -6.94 -12.06
C ASN A 104 -2.90 -5.45 -11.85
N THR A 105 -2.99 -5.00 -10.61
CA THR A 105 -3.15 -3.58 -10.28
C THR A 105 -1.91 -2.77 -10.68
N ILE A 106 -0.71 -3.32 -10.46
CA ILE A 106 0.54 -2.69 -10.91
C ILE A 106 0.54 -2.54 -12.44
N ARG A 107 0.14 -3.59 -13.16
CA ARG A 107 0.02 -3.54 -14.62
C ARG A 107 -0.95 -2.46 -15.06
N ALA A 108 -2.09 -2.35 -14.38
CA ALA A 108 -3.08 -1.30 -14.66
C ALA A 108 -2.49 0.09 -14.42
N CYS A 109 -1.76 0.30 -13.33
CA CYS A 109 -1.08 1.56 -13.05
C CYS A 109 -0.13 1.95 -14.19
N LYS A 110 0.67 0.99 -14.67
CA LYS A 110 1.59 1.23 -15.77
C LYS A 110 0.87 1.65 -17.04
N MET A 111 -0.23 0.98 -17.38
CA MET A 111 -1.02 1.28 -18.58
C MET A 111 -1.76 2.62 -18.47
N LEU A 112 -2.24 2.95 -17.28
CA LEU A 112 -2.97 4.20 -17.01
C LEU A 112 -2.04 5.37 -16.67
N LYS A 113 -0.73 5.14 -16.65
CA LYS A 113 0.29 6.13 -16.30
C LYS A 113 0.09 6.71 -14.90
N ILE A 114 -0.25 5.84 -13.97
CA ILE A 114 -0.36 6.16 -12.54
C ILE A 114 0.91 5.65 -11.86
N ASP A 115 1.59 6.50 -11.12
CA ASP A 115 2.76 6.09 -10.35
C ASP A 115 2.32 5.15 -9.20
N PHE A 116 3.13 4.15 -8.94
CA PHE A 116 2.82 3.18 -7.89
C PHE A 116 4.05 2.89 -7.03
N THR A 117 3.79 2.39 -5.83
CA THR A 117 4.80 1.88 -4.91
C THR A 117 4.33 0.58 -4.28
N THR A 118 5.23 -0.14 -3.65
CA THR A 118 4.97 -1.42 -2.98
C THR A 118 5.42 -1.35 -1.52
N ALA A 119 5.02 -2.30 -0.70
CA ALA A 119 5.44 -2.34 0.70
C ALA A 119 6.97 -2.39 0.83
N ILE A 120 7.64 -3.20 0.01
CA ILE A 120 9.10 -3.31 0.04
C ILE A 120 9.78 -2.00 -0.41
N ALA A 121 9.23 -1.32 -1.42
CA ALA A 121 9.76 -0.04 -1.88
C ALA A 121 9.61 1.04 -0.80
N ILE A 122 8.50 1.04 -0.07
CA ILE A 122 8.27 1.96 1.06
C ILE A 122 9.30 1.71 2.16
N LEU A 123 9.58 0.45 2.49
CA LEU A 123 10.59 0.10 3.49
C LEU A 123 11.99 0.59 3.07
N ILE A 124 12.39 0.33 1.84
CA ILE A 124 13.69 0.76 1.32
C ILE A 124 13.79 2.30 1.37
N ARG A 125 12.73 2.99 0.95
CA ARG A 125 12.69 4.46 0.96
C ARG A 125 12.80 5.02 2.37
N ALA A 126 12.13 4.40 3.34
CA ALA A 126 12.23 4.80 4.75
C ALA A 126 13.67 4.64 5.27
N PHE A 127 14.35 3.56 4.90
CA PHE A 127 15.76 3.35 5.23
C PHE A 127 16.65 4.43 4.56
N GLU A 128 16.46 4.70 3.28
CA GLU A 128 17.22 5.74 2.57
C GLU A 128 17.05 7.12 3.21
N LYS A 129 15.86 7.42 3.72
CA LYS A 129 15.56 8.68 4.42
C LYS A 129 15.99 8.66 5.88
N LYS A 130 16.62 7.60 6.35
CA LYS A 130 17.07 7.42 7.73
C LYS A 130 15.94 7.45 8.76
N LEU A 131 14.73 7.07 8.37
CA LEU A 131 13.59 6.92 9.29
C LEU A 131 13.69 5.63 10.09
N VAL A 132 14.39 4.64 9.56
CA VAL A 132 14.75 3.40 10.23
C VAL A 132 16.24 3.16 10.03
N ASP A 133 16.92 2.59 11.03
CA ASP A 133 18.33 2.25 10.89
C ASP A 133 18.51 0.92 10.13
N LYS A 134 19.77 0.56 9.88
CA LYS A 134 20.09 -0.65 9.09
C LYS A 134 19.56 -1.92 9.75
N GLU A 135 19.77 -2.07 11.05
CA GLU A 135 19.31 -3.25 11.79
C GLU A 135 17.79 -3.37 11.76
N GLU A 136 17.09 -2.28 12.04
CA GLU A 136 15.63 -2.22 12.01
C GLU A 136 15.10 -2.53 10.62
N ALA A 137 15.70 -1.95 9.57
CA ALA A 137 15.32 -2.20 8.18
C ALA A 137 15.47 -3.68 7.81
N LEU A 138 16.57 -4.32 8.22
CA LEU A 138 16.79 -5.75 7.95
C LEU A 138 15.80 -6.64 8.68
N ILE A 139 15.45 -6.31 9.94
CA ILE A 139 14.43 -7.04 10.70
C ILE A 139 13.07 -6.92 10.02
N LYS A 140 12.68 -5.72 9.61
CA LYS A 140 11.42 -5.48 8.92
C LYS A 140 11.37 -6.19 7.57
N LEU A 141 12.49 -6.22 6.85
CA LEU A 141 12.57 -6.93 5.57
C LEU A 141 12.40 -8.44 5.76
N GLN A 142 12.99 -9.01 6.81
CA GLN A 142 12.81 -10.42 7.13
C GLN A 142 11.36 -10.74 7.44
N LYS A 143 10.69 -9.90 8.24
CA LYS A 143 9.25 -10.04 8.52
C LYS A 143 8.43 -9.98 7.22
N LEU A 144 8.75 -9.04 6.34
CA LEU A 144 8.04 -8.87 5.07
C LEU A 144 8.18 -10.13 4.20
N GLY A 145 9.38 -10.69 4.13
CA GLY A 145 9.63 -11.94 3.40
C GLY A 145 8.85 -13.14 3.94
N ALA A 146 8.55 -13.14 5.26
CA ALA A 146 7.77 -14.20 5.89
C ALA A 146 6.26 -14.07 5.66
N VAL A 147 5.72 -12.86 5.55
CA VAL A 147 4.27 -12.61 5.49
C VAL A 147 3.75 -12.24 4.08
N ALA A 148 4.63 -11.81 3.19
CA ALA A 148 4.27 -11.40 1.84
C ALA A 148 4.71 -12.45 0.80
N ARG A 149 4.07 -12.42 -0.36
CA ARG A 149 4.37 -13.34 -1.46
C ARG A 149 5.40 -12.75 -2.43
N TYR A 150 6.47 -12.18 -1.88
CA TYR A 150 7.59 -11.72 -2.70
C TYR A 150 8.45 -12.89 -3.15
N LYS A 151 9.00 -12.80 -4.36
CA LYS A 151 10.02 -13.74 -4.81
C LYS A 151 11.27 -13.57 -3.93
N GLU A 152 11.92 -14.69 -3.62
CA GLU A 152 13.15 -14.70 -2.81
C GLU A 152 14.20 -13.75 -3.38
N THR A 153 14.34 -13.69 -4.72
CA THR A 153 15.29 -12.79 -5.39
C THR A 153 15.02 -11.32 -5.08
N ILE A 154 13.75 -10.91 -4.95
CA ILE A 154 13.38 -9.54 -4.62
C ILE A 154 13.82 -9.19 -3.20
N ILE A 155 13.59 -10.11 -2.26
CA ILE A 155 14.01 -9.93 -0.86
C ILE A 155 15.53 -9.88 -0.76
N GLU A 156 16.24 -10.77 -1.45
CA GLU A 156 17.71 -10.78 -1.47
C GLU A 156 18.30 -9.50 -2.08
N ASP A 157 17.72 -8.99 -3.16
CA ASP A 157 18.16 -7.73 -3.76
C ASP A 157 17.94 -6.54 -2.82
N ALA A 158 16.80 -6.50 -2.14
CA ALA A 158 16.52 -5.47 -1.13
C ALA A 158 17.51 -5.55 0.03
N LYS A 159 17.81 -6.75 0.50
CA LYS A 159 18.79 -6.98 1.56
C LYS A 159 20.16 -6.43 1.17
N LYS A 160 20.61 -6.72 -0.05
CA LYS A 160 21.88 -6.19 -0.56
C LYS A 160 21.89 -4.67 -0.61
N GLN A 161 20.79 -4.04 -1.04
CA GLN A 161 20.68 -2.58 -1.07
C GLN A 161 20.83 -1.97 0.33
N ILE A 162 20.22 -2.59 1.34
CA ILE A 162 20.28 -2.12 2.72
C ILE A 162 21.70 -2.36 3.30
N GLU A 163 22.28 -3.53 3.08
CA GLU A 163 23.61 -3.88 3.62
C GLU A 163 24.74 -3.04 3.05
N ARG A 164 24.64 -2.59 1.78
CA ARG A 164 25.65 -1.77 1.11
C ARG A 164 25.74 -0.33 1.62
N ARG A 165 24.75 0.11 2.34
CA ARG A 165 24.68 1.47 2.91
C ARG A 165 24.85 1.41 4.41
#